data_9162a2dcbd5217b0fe2a3512e3993f91
#
_entry.id   9162a2dcbd5217b0fe2a3512e3993f91
#
_cell.length_a   1.000
_cell.length_b   1.000
_cell.length_c   1.000
_cell.angle_alpha   90.00
_cell.angle_beta   90.00
_cell.angle_gamma   90.00
#
_symmetry.space_group_name_H-M   'P 1'
#
loop_
_entity.id
_entity.type
_entity.pdbx_description
1 polymer ?
#
loop_
_entity_poly.entity_id
_entity_poly.type
_entity_poly.pdbx_seq_one_letter_code
_entity_poly.pdbx_strand_id
1 'polypeptide(L)'
;SSSAASDVYKRQPLGYACGNGIEVAEAIEVLAGGGPSDVVELTVALARRMVEAAGLDADPEQVLASGAAMDVWRAMIRAQGGDPDAALPIAKHSDDLHAPHDGVVTDIDAMSVGIAAWRLGAGRARKEDPVQAAAGVLLRVRPGDRVVTGQPLATLLTDAPEAVDRARAALEGAFTLGDSSDCRPIIVGHVD
;
A
#
# COMPACT_ATOMS: atom_id res chain seq x y z
N SER A 1 25.93 1.70 -5.16
CA SER A 1 25.32 2.86 -4.48
C SER A 1 23.82 3.02 -4.78
N SER A 2 23.26 2.43 -5.84
CA SER A 2 21.81 2.45 -6.12
C SER A 2 20.97 1.61 -5.14
N SER A 3 21.59 0.71 -4.38
CA SER A 3 20.89 -0.13 -3.42
C SER A 3 20.46 0.61 -2.16
N ALA A 4 21.18 1.64 -1.72
CA ALA A 4 20.87 2.34 -0.48
C ALA A 4 19.59 3.18 -0.54
N ALA A 5 19.35 3.90 -1.63
CA ALA A 5 18.11 4.66 -1.83
C ALA A 5 16.90 3.72 -1.99
N SER A 6 17.09 2.60 -2.68
CA SER A 6 16.08 1.55 -2.84
C SER A 6 15.70 0.87 -1.51
N ASP A 7 16.66 0.71 -0.57
CA ASP A 7 16.41 0.06 0.71
C ASP A 7 15.59 0.93 1.69
N VAL A 8 15.69 2.24 1.61
CA VAL A 8 14.89 3.14 2.47
C VAL A 8 13.41 3.05 2.11
N TYR A 9 13.07 3.02 0.83
CA TYR A 9 11.67 2.88 0.38
C TYR A 9 11.05 1.52 0.71
N LYS A 10 11.84 0.46 0.80
CA LYS A 10 11.36 -0.89 1.11
C LYS A 10 11.09 -1.13 2.60
N ARG A 11 11.50 -0.24 3.48
CA ARG A 11 11.34 -0.42 4.94
C ARG A 11 9.99 0.01 5.46
N GLN A 12 9.32 0.93 4.77
CA GLN A 12 7.99 1.40 5.15
C GLN A 12 6.99 1.02 4.05
N PRO A 13 5.76 0.60 4.42
CA PRO A 13 4.71 0.38 3.44
C PRO A 13 4.38 1.68 2.70
N LEU A 14 4.19 1.60 1.39
CA LEU A 14 3.68 2.67 0.57
C LEU A 14 2.15 2.54 0.52
N GLY A 15 1.43 3.64 0.66
CA GLY A 15 -0.02 3.61 0.74
C GLY A 15 -0.53 2.99 2.04
N TYR A 16 -1.80 2.71 2.12
CA TYR A 16 -2.45 2.04 3.25
C TYR A 16 -2.73 0.56 2.99
N ALA A 17 -2.83 0.17 1.71
CA ALA A 17 -3.20 -1.18 1.32
C ALA A 17 -1.97 -2.05 1.02
N CYS A 18 -1.96 -3.28 1.54
CA CYS A 18 -0.98 -4.30 1.19
C CYS A 18 -1.73 -5.62 0.93
N GLY A 19 -1.87 -6.01 -0.35
CA GLY A 19 -2.65 -7.20 -0.74
C GLY A 19 -2.92 -7.24 -2.23
N ASN A 20 -4.15 -7.53 -2.63
CA ASN A 20 -4.53 -7.61 -4.04
C ASN A 20 -5.62 -6.58 -4.38
N GLY A 21 -6.91 -6.94 -4.26
CA GLY A 21 -8.03 -6.06 -4.62
C GLY A 21 -8.05 -4.75 -3.84
N ILE A 22 -7.56 -4.73 -2.60
CA ILE A 22 -7.45 -3.51 -1.80
C ILE A 22 -6.41 -2.53 -2.35
N GLU A 23 -5.29 -3.01 -2.93
CA GLU A 23 -4.32 -2.16 -3.61
C GLU A 23 -4.88 -1.59 -4.92
N VAL A 24 -5.68 -2.41 -5.64
CA VAL A 24 -6.39 -1.92 -6.83
C VAL A 24 -7.38 -0.82 -6.46
N ALA A 25 -8.12 -0.98 -5.34
CA ALA A 25 -9.02 0.05 -4.83
C ALA A 25 -8.28 1.36 -4.55
N GLU A 26 -7.15 1.29 -3.85
CA GLU A 26 -6.30 2.45 -3.54
C GLU A 26 -5.76 3.10 -4.82
N ALA A 27 -5.31 2.31 -5.80
CA ALA A 27 -4.87 2.83 -7.09
C ALA A 27 -5.99 3.55 -7.87
N ILE A 28 -7.22 3.03 -7.80
CA ILE A 28 -8.40 3.68 -8.39
C ILE A 28 -8.67 5.02 -7.70
N GLU A 29 -8.57 5.09 -6.37
CA GLU A 29 -8.73 6.34 -5.62
C GLU A 29 -7.68 7.39 -6.04
N VAL A 30 -6.41 6.98 -6.21
CA VAL A 30 -5.35 7.86 -6.71
C VAL A 30 -5.67 8.37 -8.11
N LEU A 31 -6.10 7.49 -9.01
CA LEU A 31 -6.47 7.85 -10.38
C LEU A 31 -7.71 8.76 -10.44
N ALA A 32 -8.57 8.70 -9.42
CA ALA A 32 -9.73 9.59 -9.24
C ALA A 32 -9.37 10.95 -8.61
N GLY A 33 -8.10 11.22 -8.32
CA GLY A 33 -7.61 12.45 -7.73
C GLY A 33 -7.62 12.49 -6.19
N GLY A 34 -7.77 11.31 -5.55
CA GLY A 34 -7.68 11.12 -4.09
C GLY A 34 -6.52 10.22 -3.71
N GLY A 35 -6.76 9.34 -2.72
CA GLY A 35 -5.83 8.33 -2.26
C GLY A 35 -4.70 8.86 -1.36
N PRO A 36 -3.76 7.98 -0.95
CA PRO A 36 -2.67 8.34 -0.06
C PRO A 36 -1.68 9.31 -0.72
N SER A 37 -1.31 10.36 -0.01
CA SER A 37 -0.42 11.41 -0.53
C SER A 37 0.96 10.89 -0.92
N ASP A 38 1.48 9.90 -0.21
CA ASP A 38 2.77 9.27 -0.49
C ASP A 38 2.77 8.49 -1.81
N VAL A 39 1.67 7.79 -2.11
CA VAL A 39 1.50 7.09 -3.39
C VAL A 39 1.44 8.09 -4.54
N VAL A 40 0.69 9.18 -4.36
CA VAL A 40 0.59 10.25 -5.36
C VAL A 40 1.95 10.90 -5.60
N GLU A 41 2.64 11.31 -4.52
CA GLU A 41 3.95 11.99 -4.60
C GLU A 41 4.99 11.11 -5.32
N LEU A 42 5.12 9.85 -4.91
CA LEU A 42 6.07 8.92 -5.52
C LEU A 42 5.72 8.65 -6.99
N THR A 43 4.45 8.40 -7.29
CA THR A 43 3.98 8.09 -8.65
C THR A 43 4.24 9.26 -9.60
N VAL A 44 3.91 10.48 -9.19
CA VAL A 44 4.15 11.69 -9.98
C VAL A 44 5.63 11.94 -10.18
N ALA A 45 6.46 11.77 -9.13
CA ALA A 45 7.90 11.94 -9.25
C ALA A 45 8.54 10.94 -10.22
N LEU A 46 8.15 9.67 -10.15
CA LEU A 46 8.62 8.65 -11.09
C LEU A 46 8.14 8.93 -12.52
N ALA A 47 6.85 9.27 -12.69
CA ALA A 47 6.30 9.60 -14.00
C ALA A 47 7.01 10.81 -14.62
N ARG A 48 7.35 11.85 -13.83
CA ARG A 48 8.11 13.01 -14.29
C ARG A 48 9.47 12.60 -14.85
N ARG A 49 10.20 11.73 -14.15
CA ARG A 49 11.48 11.19 -14.63
C ARG A 49 11.35 10.37 -15.92
N MET A 50 10.26 9.59 -16.04
CA MET A 50 10.00 8.82 -17.27
C MET A 50 9.69 9.75 -18.45
N VAL A 51 8.92 10.80 -18.25
CA VAL A 51 8.59 11.81 -19.24
C VAL A 51 9.85 12.56 -19.70
N GLU A 52 10.68 13.01 -18.77
CA GLU A 52 11.98 13.64 -19.03
C GLU A 52 12.90 12.73 -19.84
N ALA A 53 13.05 11.47 -19.42
CA ALA A 53 13.90 10.50 -20.11
C ALA A 53 13.41 10.16 -21.53
N ALA A 54 12.10 10.23 -21.75
CA ALA A 54 11.49 10.04 -23.08
C ALA A 54 11.52 11.29 -23.96
N GLY A 55 11.97 12.43 -23.43
CA GLY A 55 11.98 13.71 -24.16
C GLY A 55 10.58 14.23 -24.49
N LEU A 56 9.59 13.88 -23.68
CA LEU A 56 8.21 14.30 -23.85
C LEU A 56 7.92 15.59 -23.07
N ASP A 57 7.06 16.45 -23.62
CA ASP A 57 6.54 17.65 -22.96
C ASP A 57 5.14 17.32 -22.37
N ALA A 58 5.12 16.71 -21.21
CA ALA A 58 3.90 16.37 -20.48
C ALA A 58 4.08 16.60 -18.99
N ASP A 59 3.03 17.07 -18.31
CA ASP A 59 3.00 17.23 -16.86
C ASP A 59 2.17 16.09 -16.21
N PRO A 60 2.83 15.16 -15.49
CA PRO A 60 2.13 14.05 -14.84
C PRO A 60 1.05 14.48 -13.84
N GLU A 61 1.24 15.60 -13.13
CA GLU A 61 0.23 16.13 -12.21
C GLU A 61 -1.04 16.57 -12.95
N GLN A 62 -0.88 17.27 -14.08
CA GLN A 62 -2.02 17.66 -14.91
C GLN A 62 -2.71 16.46 -15.53
N VAL A 63 -1.94 15.46 -15.98
CA VAL A 63 -2.52 14.20 -16.52
C VAL A 63 -3.35 13.48 -15.47
N LEU A 64 -2.86 13.41 -14.23
CA LEU A 64 -3.60 12.81 -13.12
C LEU A 64 -4.86 13.65 -12.80
N ALA A 65 -4.71 14.95 -12.62
CA ALA A 65 -5.80 15.85 -12.25
C ALA A 65 -6.92 15.95 -13.34
N SER A 66 -6.58 15.78 -14.61
CA SER A 66 -7.55 15.79 -15.71
C SER A 66 -8.38 14.51 -15.85
N GLY A 67 -8.00 13.44 -15.15
CA GLY A 67 -8.62 12.11 -15.30
C GLY A 67 -8.10 11.30 -16.50
N ALA A 68 -7.21 11.83 -17.31
CA ALA A 68 -6.66 11.12 -18.48
C ALA A 68 -5.94 9.82 -18.09
N ALA A 69 -5.29 9.78 -16.92
CA ALA A 69 -4.67 8.57 -16.40
C ALA A 69 -5.71 7.49 -16.08
N MET A 70 -6.87 7.86 -15.54
CA MET A 70 -8.00 6.94 -15.29
C MET A 70 -8.55 6.38 -16.60
N ASP A 71 -8.65 7.19 -17.65
CA ASP A 71 -9.14 6.73 -18.96
C ASP A 71 -8.19 5.69 -19.58
N VAL A 72 -6.88 5.89 -19.44
CA VAL A 72 -5.86 4.91 -19.86
C VAL A 72 -5.97 3.62 -19.07
N TRP A 73 -6.13 3.71 -17.75
CA TRP A 73 -6.34 2.54 -16.88
C TRP A 73 -7.56 1.73 -17.32
N ARG A 74 -8.71 2.40 -17.55
CA ARG A 74 -9.94 1.74 -18.03
C ARG A 74 -9.74 1.07 -19.39
N ALA A 75 -9.06 1.75 -20.31
CA ALA A 75 -8.75 1.19 -21.62
C ALA A 75 -7.85 -0.05 -21.51
N MET A 76 -6.84 -0.01 -20.63
CA MET A 76 -5.94 -1.14 -20.36
C MET A 76 -6.70 -2.36 -19.81
N ILE A 77 -7.57 -2.17 -18.82
CA ILE A 77 -8.39 -3.26 -18.25
C ILE A 77 -9.28 -3.89 -19.31
N ARG A 78 -9.97 -3.09 -20.14
CA ARG A 78 -10.80 -3.60 -21.25
C ARG A 78 -9.98 -4.35 -22.30
N ALA A 79 -8.79 -3.86 -22.64
CA ALA A 79 -7.90 -4.52 -23.60
C ALA A 79 -7.41 -5.90 -23.12
N GLN A 80 -7.32 -6.09 -21.79
CA GLN A 80 -6.99 -7.36 -21.16
C GLN A 80 -8.21 -8.27 -20.95
N GLY A 81 -9.39 -7.86 -21.41
CA GLY A 81 -10.63 -8.63 -21.28
C GLY A 81 -11.34 -8.47 -19.94
N GLY A 82 -10.91 -7.54 -19.09
CA GLY A 82 -11.54 -7.22 -17.83
C GLY A 82 -12.64 -6.15 -17.95
N ASP A 83 -13.40 -5.99 -16.87
CA ASP A 83 -14.39 -4.92 -16.72
C ASP A 83 -13.88 -3.90 -15.68
N PRO A 84 -13.52 -2.66 -16.07
CA PRO A 84 -13.02 -1.65 -15.15
C PRO A 84 -14.09 -1.12 -14.18
N ASP A 85 -15.35 -1.37 -14.45
CA ASP A 85 -16.48 -0.93 -13.62
C ASP A 85 -17.03 -2.06 -12.72
N ALA A 86 -16.41 -3.26 -12.78
CA ALA A 86 -16.77 -4.37 -11.91
C ALA A 86 -16.44 -4.07 -10.44
N ALA A 87 -17.35 -4.49 -9.54
CA ALA A 87 -17.11 -4.39 -8.11
C ALA A 87 -15.87 -5.21 -7.71
N LEU A 88 -14.99 -4.59 -6.94
CA LEU A 88 -13.83 -5.30 -6.38
C LEU A 88 -14.27 -6.31 -5.31
N PRO A 89 -13.57 -7.43 -5.17
CA PRO A 89 -13.89 -8.43 -4.16
C PRO A 89 -13.70 -7.87 -2.75
N ILE A 90 -14.59 -8.26 -1.84
CA ILE A 90 -14.58 -7.88 -0.43
C ILE A 90 -14.34 -9.13 0.40
N ALA A 91 -13.40 -9.07 1.36
CA ALA A 91 -13.12 -10.15 2.28
C ALA A 91 -14.31 -10.43 3.20
N LYS A 92 -14.55 -11.72 3.50
CA LYS A 92 -15.66 -12.16 4.37
C LYS A 92 -15.38 -11.92 5.84
N HIS A 93 -14.10 -11.84 6.21
CA HIS A 93 -13.65 -11.63 7.58
C HIS A 93 -12.69 -10.47 7.65
N SER A 94 -12.84 -9.68 8.71
CA SER A 94 -11.92 -8.61 9.07
C SER A 94 -11.60 -8.69 10.56
N ASP A 95 -10.36 -8.41 10.93
CA ASP A 95 -9.88 -8.44 12.29
C ASP A 95 -8.87 -7.31 12.51
N ASP A 96 -9.03 -6.55 13.58
CA ASP A 96 -8.20 -5.38 13.83
C ASP A 96 -7.01 -5.71 14.74
N LEU A 97 -5.85 -5.21 14.37
CA LEU A 97 -4.67 -5.13 15.22
C LEU A 97 -4.69 -3.78 15.96
N HIS A 98 -4.65 -3.82 17.29
CA HIS A 98 -4.82 -2.62 18.11
C HIS A 98 -3.51 -2.17 18.77
N ALA A 99 -3.42 -0.86 19.04
CA ALA A 99 -2.30 -0.26 19.79
C ALA A 99 -2.27 -0.80 21.23
N PRO A 100 -1.13 -1.34 21.69
CA PRO A 100 -1.00 -1.86 23.05
C PRO A 100 -0.90 -0.76 24.12
N HIS A 101 -0.48 0.44 23.75
CA HIS A 101 -0.35 1.61 24.62
C HIS A 101 -0.44 2.90 23.80
N ASP A 102 -0.57 4.03 24.46
CA ASP A 102 -0.52 5.36 23.84
C ASP A 102 0.88 5.64 23.31
N GLY A 103 0.98 6.41 22.21
CA GLY A 103 2.27 6.81 21.63
C GLY A 103 2.16 7.46 20.27
N VAL A 104 3.31 7.66 19.65
CA VAL A 104 3.44 8.07 18.25
C VAL A 104 3.99 6.89 17.46
N VAL A 105 3.40 6.55 16.33
CA VAL A 105 3.94 5.54 15.41
C VAL A 105 5.26 6.06 14.86
N THR A 106 6.36 5.42 15.19
CA THR A 106 7.71 5.84 14.73
C THR A 106 8.18 5.06 13.51
N ASP A 107 7.74 3.80 13.38
CA ASP A 107 8.10 2.94 12.26
C ASP A 107 7.04 1.87 12.02
N ILE A 108 6.91 1.43 10.76
CA ILE A 108 6.10 0.29 10.33
C ILE A 108 6.95 -0.58 9.40
N ASP A 109 7.23 -1.82 9.81
CA ASP A 109 8.05 -2.72 9.01
C ASP A 109 7.28 -3.29 7.82
N ALA A 110 7.62 -2.84 6.62
CA ALA A 110 6.98 -3.24 5.37
C ALA A 110 7.09 -4.75 5.09
N MET A 111 8.20 -5.39 5.50
CA MET A 111 8.38 -6.82 5.29
C MET A 111 7.39 -7.62 6.13
N SER A 112 7.22 -7.28 7.38
CA SER A 112 6.25 -7.91 8.29
C SER A 112 4.82 -7.73 7.79
N VAL A 113 4.46 -6.53 7.29
CA VAL A 113 3.16 -6.27 6.67
C VAL A 113 2.95 -7.14 5.42
N GLY A 114 3.94 -7.22 4.53
CA GLY A 114 3.90 -8.08 3.35
C GLY A 114 3.76 -9.58 3.67
N ILE A 115 4.49 -10.05 4.71
CA ILE A 115 4.37 -11.44 5.19
C ILE A 115 2.98 -11.69 5.77
N ALA A 116 2.42 -10.75 6.52
CA ALA A 116 1.06 -10.87 7.05
C ALA A 116 0.03 -10.95 5.93
N ALA A 117 0.10 -10.07 4.93
CA ALA A 117 -0.76 -10.11 3.75
C ALA A 117 -0.66 -11.45 3.01
N TRP A 118 0.56 -11.96 2.82
CA TRP A 118 0.78 -13.28 2.25
C TRP A 118 0.13 -14.40 3.07
N ARG A 119 0.27 -14.38 4.40
CA ARG A 119 -0.34 -15.37 5.30
C ARG A 119 -1.87 -15.30 5.32
N LEU A 120 -2.46 -14.13 5.08
CA LEU A 120 -3.91 -13.93 4.95
C LEU A 120 -4.48 -14.51 3.65
N GLY A 121 -3.61 -14.87 2.70
CA GLY A 121 -4.00 -15.45 1.41
C GLY A 121 -3.85 -14.52 0.22
N ALA A 122 -3.28 -13.32 0.38
CA ALA A 122 -3.00 -12.40 -0.73
C ALA A 122 -1.90 -12.90 -1.67
N GLY A 123 -1.03 -13.79 -1.18
CA GLY A 123 0.00 -14.46 -1.97
C GLY A 123 -0.12 -15.97 -1.90
N ARG A 124 0.75 -16.67 -2.64
CA ARG A 124 0.83 -18.13 -2.70
C ARG A 124 2.25 -18.61 -2.40
N ALA A 125 2.36 -19.74 -1.71
CA ALA A 125 3.65 -20.40 -1.46
C ALA A 125 4.05 -21.29 -2.65
N ARG A 126 3.08 -21.89 -3.33
CA ARG A 126 3.26 -22.76 -4.49
C ARG A 126 2.42 -22.25 -5.66
N LYS A 127 2.83 -22.55 -6.88
CA LYS A 127 2.14 -22.10 -8.11
C LYS A 127 0.66 -22.53 -8.13
N GLU A 128 0.34 -23.66 -7.56
CA GLU A 128 -0.99 -24.28 -7.54
C GLU A 128 -1.88 -23.76 -6.40
N ASP A 129 -1.30 -23.07 -5.41
CA ASP A 129 -2.07 -22.54 -4.28
C ASP A 129 -3.04 -21.43 -4.76
N PRO A 130 -4.29 -21.41 -4.26
CA PRO A 130 -5.23 -20.35 -4.57
C PRO A 130 -4.78 -19.03 -3.96
N VAL A 131 -5.05 -17.93 -4.67
CA VAL A 131 -4.87 -16.58 -4.17
C VAL A 131 -6.24 -15.97 -3.87
N GLN A 132 -6.39 -15.36 -2.69
CA GLN A 132 -7.60 -14.65 -2.32
C GLN A 132 -7.49 -13.19 -2.78
N ALA A 133 -8.35 -12.81 -3.73
CA ALA A 133 -8.30 -11.47 -4.32
C ALA A 133 -8.65 -10.35 -3.31
N ALA A 134 -9.43 -10.65 -2.27
CA ALA A 134 -9.83 -9.71 -1.24
C ALA A 134 -8.91 -9.67 -0.01
N ALA A 135 -7.94 -10.61 0.08
CA ALA A 135 -7.07 -10.71 1.25
C ALA A 135 -5.99 -9.62 1.27
N GLY A 136 -5.62 -9.21 2.47
CA GLY A 136 -4.55 -8.25 2.69
C GLY A 136 -4.56 -7.59 4.06
N VAL A 137 -3.68 -6.62 4.23
CA VAL A 137 -3.57 -5.76 5.41
C VAL A 137 -3.89 -4.34 4.98
N LEU A 138 -4.84 -3.72 5.66
CA LEU A 138 -5.16 -2.30 5.49
C LEU A 138 -4.63 -1.53 6.70
N LEU A 139 -3.61 -0.72 6.50
CA LEU A 139 -3.04 0.14 7.53
C LEU A 139 -4.04 1.23 7.93
N ARG A 140 -4.11 1.53 9.22
CA ARG A 140 -4.98 2.58 9.79
C ARG A 140 -4.19 3.77 10.30
N VAL A 141 -2.88 3.63 10.30
CA VAL A 141 -1.93 4.63 10.81
C VAL A 141 -0.71 4.71 9.92
N ARG A 142 0.02 5.81 10.08
CA ARG A 142 1.26 6.12 9.42
C ARG A 142 2.34 6.48 10.44
N PRO A 143 3.64 6.38 10.11
CA PRO A 143 4.68 7.02 10.90
C PRO A 143 4.38 8.51 11.08
N GLY A 144 4.43 8.96 12.35
CA GLY A 144 4.05 10.31 12.77
C GLY A 144 2.66 10.40 13.41
N ASP A 145 1.78 9.44 13.21
CA ASP A 145 0.44 9.46 13.80
C ASP A 145 0.48 9.20 15.32
N ARG A 146 -0.32 9.96 16.06
CA ARG A 146 -0.61 9.67 17.47
C ARG A 146 -1.69 8.62 17.57
N VAL A 147 -1.47 7.67 18.45
CA VAL A 147 -2.41 6.60 18.75
C VAL A 147 -2.66 6.50 20.26
N VAL A 148 -3.84 6.02 20.61
CA VAL A 148 -4.21 5.69 21.99
C VAL A 148 -4.40 4.18 22.14
N THR A 149 -4.24 3.69 23.33
CA THR A 149 -4.45 2.28 23.66
C THR A 149 -5.79 1.77 23.11
N GLY A 150 -5.75 0.65 22.38
CA GLY A 150 -6.94 0.06 21.78
C GLY A 150 -7.36 0.67 20.43
N GLN A 151 -6.67 1.70 19.94
CA GLN A 151 -6.92 2.23 18.59
C GLN A 151 -6.44 1.23 17.52
N PRO A 152 -7.21 1.00 16.42
CA PRO A 152 -6.76 0.15 15.33
C PRO A 152 -5.50 0.70 14.65
N LEU A 153 -4.46 -0.14 14.53
CA LEU A 153 -3.24 0.11 13.77
C LEU A 153 -3.35 -0.43 12.34
N ALA A 154 -3.99 -1.59 12.20
CA ALA A 154 -4.23 -2.24 10.91
C ALA A 154 -5.48 -3.12 10.97
N THR A 155 -6.11 -3.34 9.82
CA THR A 155 -7.19 -4.31 9.63
C THR A 155 -6.68 -5.46 8.75
N LEU A 156 -6.82 -6.68 9.24
CA LEU A 156 -6.48 -7.93 8.55
C LEU A 156 -7.70 -8.43 7.80
N LEU A 157 -7.59 -8.66 6.50
CA LEU A 157 -8.68 -9.03 5.60
C LEU A 157 -8.44 -10.40 5.01
N THR A 158 -9.39 -11.33 5.13
CA THR A 158 -9.26 -12.69 4.60
C THR A 158 -10.61 -13.40 4.45
N ASP A 159 -10.68 -14.40 3.59
CA ASP A 159 -11.80 -15.34 3.53
C ASP A 159 -11.57 -16.60 4.39
N ALA A 160 -10.37 -16.72 5.00
CA ALA A 160 -9.93 -17.86 5.82
C ALA A 160 -9.59 -17.38 7.25
N PRO A 161 -10.59 -17.35 8.17
CA PRO A 161 -10.38 -16.81 9.52
C PRO A 161 -9.27 -17.52 10.30
N GLU A 162 -8.99 -18.80 10.01
CA GLU A 162 -7.89 -19.55 10.59
C GLU A 162 -6.49 -19.02 10.21
N ALA A 163 -6.40 -18.14 9.19
CA ALA A 163 -5.17 -17.51 8.78
C ALA A 163 -4.77 -16.30 9.67
N VAL A 164 -5.73 -15.73 10.42
CA VAL A 164 -5.57 -14.50 11.19
C VAL A 164 -4.46 -14.62 12.22
N ASP A 165 -4.43 -15.70 13.02
CA ASP A 165 -3.42 -15.86 14.06
C ASP A 165 -1.98 -15.89 13.52
N ARG A 166 -1.79 -16.54 12.35
CA ARG A 166 -0.49 -16.58 11.68
C ARG A 166 -0.09 -15.21 11.13
N ALA A 167 -1.06 -14.43 10.65
CA ALA A 167 -0.81 -13.08 10.18
C ALA A 167 -0.48 -12.13 11.34
N ARG A 168 -1.22 -12.23 12.48
CA ARG A 168 -0.90 -11.49 13.71
C ARG A 168 0.51 -11.77 14.20
N ALA A 169 0.93 -13.04 14.22
CA ALA A 169 2.29 -13.41 14.59
C ALA A 169 3.37 -12.83 13.66
N ALA A 170 3.05 -12.54 12.38
CA ALA A 170 3.97 -11.85 11.50
C ALA A 170 4.07 -10.34 11.80
N LEU A 171 3.05 -9.77 12.41
CA LEU A 171 2.99 -8.35 12.76
C LEU A 171 3.50 -8.04 14.17
N GLU A 172 3.95 -9.06 14.93
CA GLU A 172 4.59 -8.84 16.22
C GLU A 172 5.84 -7.97 16.05
N GLY A 173 5.85 -6.80 16.70
CA GLY A 173 6.93 -5.82 16.59
C GLY A 173 6.98 -5.04 15.28
N ALA A 174 6.03 -5.24 14.35
CA ALA A 174 5.99 -4.51 13.08
C ALA A 174 5.68 -3.02 13.25
N PHE A 175 4.95 -2.65 14.29
CA PHE A 175 4.62 -1.27 14.63
C PHE A 175 5.44 -0.83 15.85
N THR A 176 6.30 0.16 15.65
CA THR A 176 7.06 0.76 16.75
C THR A 176 6.36 2.02 17.22
N LEU A 177 6.08 2.11 18.53
CA LEU A 177 5.50 3.28 19.17
C LEU A 177 6.54 3.94 20.07
N GLY A 178 6.63 5.27 19.99
CA GLY A 178 7.55 6.09 20.77
C GLY A 178 6.93 7.43 21.17
N ASP A 179 7.77 8.36 21.64
CA ASP A 179 7.32 9.69 22.07
C ASP A 179 7.19 10.68 20.91
N SER A 180 8.01 10.52 19.86
CA SER A 180 8.05 11.36 18.66
C SER A 180 8.53 10.56 17.45
N SER A 181 8.18 11.00 16.25
CA SER A 181 8.67 10.43 15.00
C SER A 181 9.31 11.51 14.13
N ASP A 182 10.46 11.20 13.55
CA ASP A 182 11.06 11.98 12.47
C ASP A 182 10.45 11.50 11.15
N CYS A 183 9.47 12.24 10.61
CA CYS A 183 8.92 11.99 9.29
C CYS A 183 10.03 12.10 8.23
N ARG A 184 10.35 11.00 7.57
CA ARG A 184 11.31 10.99 6.47
C ARG A 184 10.61 11.29 5.15
N PRO A 185 11.24 12.09 4.24
CA PRO A 185 10.69 12.30 2.92
C PRO A 185 10.65 10.99 2.13
N ILE A 186 9.61 10.80 1.32
CA ILE A 186 9.45 9.62 0.47
C ILE A 186 10.54 9.58 -0.60
N ILE A 187 10.88 10.73 -1.15
CA ILE A 187 11.95 10.90 -2.14
C ILE A 187 13.22 11.29 -1.41
N VAL A 188 14.15 10.36 -1.27
CA VAL A 188 15.41 10.56 -0.49
C VAL A 188 16.51 11.16 -1.35
N GLY A 189 16.44 11.02 -2.67
CA GLY A 189 17.42 11.54 -3.60
C GLY A 189 17.20 11.06 -5.01
N HIS A 190 17.98 11.65 -5.94
CA HIS A 190 18.04 11.25 -7.33
C HIS A 190 19.44 10.71 -7.62
N VAL A 191 19.50 9.64 -8.38
CA VAL A 191 20.76 9.09 -8.89
C VAL A 191 20.80 9.43 -10.38
N ASP A 192 21.78 10.25 -10.77
CA ASP A 192 22.05 10.61 -12.18
C ASP A 192 22.77 9.46 -12.89
#